data_3131f58cb6cb926e0d8af90c27e58c6e
#
_entry.id   3131f58cb6cb926e0d8af90c27e58c6e
#
_cell.length_a   1.000
_cell.length_b   1.000
_cell.length_c   1.000
_cell.angle_alpha   90.00
_cell.angle_beta   90.00
_cell.angle_gamma   90.00
#
_symmetry.space_group_name_H-M   'P 1'
#
loop_
_entity.id
_entity.type
_entity.pdbx_description
1 polymer ?
#
loop_
_entity_poly.entity_id
_entity_poly.type
_entity_poly.pdbx_seq_one_letter_code
_entity_poly.pdbx_strand_id
1 'polypeptide(L)'
;MSEEFFETIAYHTTEKDRAACILKDNFFKESTKNNEWLGQGIYFWDSLEDAVWWKNHVKDAGKDDTVIIKVKLKCKYSEYKDLSIKENMQEYEKACMEIITNNELKLIKTSDDKLRNFYCNYYKRKLGIKLLSYDFRVRNKFNKFGFEKHSIQYCLGENFQNEILEIRGVIENVW
;
A
#
# COMPACT_ATOMS: atom_id res chain seq x y z
N MET A 1 -6.30 16.19 -24.84
CA MET A 1 -6.39 14.79 -24.35
C MET A 1 -7.00 14.82 -22.99
N SER A 2 -8.06 14.07 -22.72
CA SER A 2 -8.66 13.97 -21.39
C SER A 2 -7.66 13.31 -20.45
N GLU A 3 -7.39 13.91 -19.28
CA GLU A 3 -6.61 13.24 -18.24
C GLU A 3 -7.37 11.99 -17.79
N GLU A 4 -6.69 10.85 -17.81
CA GLU A 4 -7.25 9.59 -17.33
C GLU A 4 -6.92 9.42 -15.85
N PHE A 5 -7.92 8.94 -15.07
CA PHE A 5 -7.80 8.76 -13.63
C PHE A 5 -7.93 7.29 -13.27
N PHE A 6 -7.04 6.84 -12.39
CA PHE A 6 -7.23 5.63 -11.60
C PHE A 6 -8.14 5.93 -10.42
N GLU A 7 -9.13 5.06 -10.18
CA GLU A 7 -10.06 5.18 -9.07
C GLU A 7 -10.39 3.81 -8.49
N THR A 8 -10.35 3.67 -7.16
CA THR A 8 -10.71 2.43 -6.48
C THR A 8 -11.24 2.68 -5.07
N ILE A 9 -11.96 1.70 -4.53
CA ILE A 9 -12.30 1.61 -3.11
C ILE A 9 -11.25 0.74 -2.42
N ALA A 10 -10.77 1.21 -1.26
CA ALA A 10 -9.77 0.50 -0.49
C ALA A 10 -10.08 0.57 1.03
N TYR A 11 -9.37 -0.23 1.81
CA TYR A 11 -9.68 -0.45 3.22
C TYR A 11 -8.43 -0.36 4.08
N HIS A 12 -8.50 0.41 5.16
CA HIS A 12 -7.42 0.58 6.13
C HIS A 12 -7.85 0.04 7.50
N THR A 13 -7.12 -0.94 8.01
CA THR A 13 -7.36 -1.50 9.36
C THR A 13 -6.53 -0.75 10.39
N THR A 14 -7.18 -0.22 11.42
CA THR A 14 -6.52 0.53 12.48
C THR A 14 -7.21 0.35 13.83
N GLU A 15 -6.57 0.78 14.93
CA GLU A 15 -7.15 0.82 16.26
C GLU A 15 -8.25 1.88 16.35
N LYS A 16 -9.26 1.66 17.20
CA LYS A 16 -10.41 2.58 17.35
C LYS A 16 -9.97 4.01 17.72
N ASP A 17 -9.02 4.15 18.63
CA ASP A 17 -8.54 5.47 19.06
C ASP A 17 -7.85 6.21 17.89
N ARG A 18 -7.06 5.48 17.09
CA ARG A 18 -6.43 6.05 15.90
C ARG A 18 -7.47 6.39 14.83
N ALA A 19 -8.50 5.56 14.66
CA ALA A 19 -9.59 5.85 13.75
C ALA A 19 -10.32 7.13 14.14
N ALA A 20 -10.59 7.34 15.44
CA ALA A 20 -11.19 8.57 15.94
C ALA A 20 -10.34 9.82 15.59
N CYS A 21 -9.01 9.74 15.76
CA CYS A 21 -8.09 10.81 15.34
C CYS A 21 -8.13 11.03 13.83
N ILE A 22 -8.07 9.94 13.03
CA ILE A 22 -8.12 10.02 11.56
C ILE A 22 -9.41 10.70 11.10
N LEU A 23 -10.56 10.33 11.67
CA LEU A 23 -11.86 10.92 11.30
C LEU A 23 -11.97 12.40 11.68
N LYS A 24 -11.39 12.78 12.83
CA LYS A 24 -11.39 14.16 13.30
C LYS A 24 -10.50 15.05 12.45
N ASP A 25 -9.29 14.58 12.15
CA ASP A 25 -8.24 15.38 11.53
C ASP A 25 -8.20 15.20 10.00
N ASN A 26 -8.97 14.23 9.47
CA ASN A 26 -8.94 13.76 8.08
C ASN A 26 -7.50 13.42 7.62
N PHE A 27 -6.72 12.81 8.51
CA PHE A 27 -5.30 12.59 8.30
C PHE A 27 -4.86 11.21 8.80
N PHE A 28 -4.24 10.43 7.90
CA PHE A 28 -3.60 9.15 8.19
C PHE A 28 -2.11 9.35 8.40
N LYS A 29 -1.56 8.76 9.43
CA LYS A 29 -0.11 8.73 9.64
C LYS A 29 0.52 7.60 8.82
N GLU A 30 1.57 7.91 8.06
CA GLU A 30 2.30 6.90 7.30
C GLU A 30 3.07 5.93 8.19
N SER A 31 3.27 4.71 7.69
CA SER A 31 4.27 3.79 8.23
C SER A 31 5.66 4.19 7.73
N THR A 32 6.58 4.38 8.68
CA THR A 32 7.98 4.73 8.44
C THR A 32 8.94 3.56 8.69
N LYS A 33 8.40 2.34 8.90
CA LYS A 33 9.21 1.14 9.08
C LYS A 33 10.05 0.87 7.83
N ASN A 34 11.25 0.37 8.03
CA ASN A 34 12.20 0.11 6.93
C ASN A 34 12.04 -1.27 6.28
N ASN A 35 11.04 -2.03 6.66
CA ASN A 35 10.70 -3.35 6.13
C ASN A 35 9.29 -3.41 5.53
N GLU A 36 8.65 -2.27 5.30
CA GLU A 36 7.36 -2.19 4.63
C GLU A 36 7.49 -2.62 3.15
N TRP A 37 6.46 -3.29 2.64
CA TRP A 37 6.54 -4.01 1.37
C TRP A 37 6.62 -3.12 0.13
N LEU A 38 5.96 -1.95 0.16
CA LEU A 38 5.94 -0.97 -0.94
C LEU A 38 6.61 0.36 -0.57
N GLY A 39 7.51 0.33 0.43
CA GLY A 39 8.16 1.52 0.95
C GLY A 39 7.33 2.22 2.02
N GLN A 40 7.78 3.39 2.46
CA GLN A 40 7.07 4.22 3.44
C GLN A 40 5.76 4.75 2.84
N GLY A 41 4.71 4.81 3.64
CA GLY A 41 3.41 5.31 3.21
C GLY A 41 2.24 4.79 4.04
N ILE A 42 1.04 5.15 3.62
CA ILE A 42 -0.23 4.70 4.19
C ILE A 42 -0.69 3.48 3.39
N TYR A 43 -0.96 2.38 4.07
CA TYR A 43 -1.30 1.10 3.45
C TYR A 43 -2.79 0.84 3.46
N PHE A 44 -3.29 0.33 2.33
CA PHE A 44 -4.69 -0.05 2.15
C PHE A 44 -4.78 -1.41 1.47
N TRP A 45 -5.84 -2.16 1.77
CA TRP A 45 -6.23 -3.39 1.11
C TRP A 45 -7.25 -3.08 0.00
N ASP A 46 -7.20 -3.79 -1.09
CA ASP A 46 -8.20 -3.69 -2.17
C ASP A 46 -9.55 -4.31 -1.78
N SER A 47 -9.52 -5.31 -0.89
CA SER A 47 -10.71 -6.03 -0.47
C SER A 47 -11.01 -5.88 1.02
N LEU A 48 -12.30 -5.86 1.35
CA LEU A 48 -12.75 -5.90 2.74
C LEU A 48 -12.33 -7.21 3.41
N GLU A 49 -12.33 -8.33 2.68
CA GLU A 49 -11.94 -9.64 3.19
C GLU A 49 -10.49 -9.63 3.71
N ASP A 50 -9.57 -9.04 2.96
CA ASP A 50 -8.16 -8.96 3.37
C ASP A 50 -7.95 -8.00 4.54
N ALA A 51 -8.69 -6.89 4.57
CA ALA A 51 -8.68 -5.97 5.71
C ALA A 51 -9.20 -6.64 6.99
N VAL A 52 -10.24 -7.47 6.89
CA VAL A 52 -10.79 -8.27 8.00
C VAL A 52 -9.80 -9.34 8.42
N TRP A 53 -9.19 -10.05 7.47
CA TRP A 53 -8.17 -11.03 7.77
C TRP A 53 -7.00 -10.41 8.54
N TRP A 54 -6.52 -9.24 8.10
CA TRP A 54 -5.45 -8.49 8.76
C TRP A 54 -5.85 -8.08 10.18
N LYS A 55 -7.06 -7.54 10.36
CA LYS A 55 -7.63 -7.22 11.67
C LYS A 55 -7.56 -8.40 12.63
N ASN A 56 -7.92 -9.60 12.15
CA ASN A 56 -8.09 -10.78 12.97
C ASN A 56 -6.79 -11.53 13.29
N HIS A 57 -5.72 -11.35 12.50
CA HIS A 57 -4.54 -12.20 12.57
C HIS A 57 -3.22 -11.48 12.84
N VAL A 58 -3.14 -10.18 12.60
CA VAL A 58 -1.84 -9.47 12.59
C VAL A 58 -1.80 -8.28 13.55
N LYS A 59 -2.95 -7.68 13.86
CA LYS A 59 -2.97 -6.57 14.83
C LYS A 59 -2.80 -7.10 16.25
N ASP A 60 -1.82 -6.54 16.97
CA ASP A 60 -1.55 -6.82 18.39
C ASP A 60 -2.67 -6.30 19.32
N ALA A 61 -3.38 -5.24 18.90
CA ALA A 61 -4.61 -4.80 19.56
C ALA A 61 -5.68 -5.86 19.36
N GLY A 62 -6.37 -6.28 20.42
CA GLY A 62 -7.42 -7.29 20.36
C GLY A 62 -8.45 -7.01 19.26
N LYS A 63 -9.09 -8.06 18.76
CA LYS A 63 -10.08 -7.96 17.64
C LYS A 63 -11.15 -6.89 17.87
N ASP A 64 -11.53 -6.67 19.13
CA ASP A 64 -12.60 -5.74 19.51
C ASP A 64 -12.14 -4.27 19.50
N ASP A 65 -10.84 -4.00 19.52
CA ASP A 65 -10.27 -2.65 19.55
C ASP A 65 -9.82 -2.15 18.17
N THR A 66 -10.11 -2.89 17.11
CA THR A 66 -9.78 -2.50 15.75
C THR A 66 -11.01 -2.28 14.90
N VAL A 67 -10.91 -1.32 13.98
CA VAL A 67 -11.93 -0.99 12.99
C VAL A 67 -11.30 -0.91 11.60
N ILE A 68 -12.16 -0.89 10.58
CA ILE A 68 -11.74 -0.75 9.19
C ILE A 68 -12.30 0.57 8.66
N ILE A 69 -11.44 1.42 8.13
CA ILE A 69 -11.83 2.65 7.45
C ILE A 69 -11.90 2.36 5.96
N LYS A 70 -13.08 2.58 5.36
CA LYS A 70 -13.32 2.52 3.92
C LYS A 70 -12.95 3.85 3.30
N VAL A 71 -12.12 3.83 2.27
CA VAL A 71 -11.68 5.02 1.55
C VAL A 71 -11.90 4.85 0.05
N LYS A 72 -11.98 5.99 -0.64
CA LYS A 72 -11.85 6.08 -2.09
C LYS A 72 -10.47 6.65 -2.38
N LEU A 73 -9.72 6.00 -3.26
CA LEU A 73 -8.46 6.49 -3.79
C LEU A 73 -8.68 6.93 -5.23
N LYS A 74 -8.22 8.14 -5.58
CA LYS A 74 -8.32 8.67 -6.94
C LYS A 74 -7.10 9.51 -7.27
N CYS A 75 -6.36 9.16 -8.32
CA CYS A 75 -5.21 9.93 -8.82
C CYS A 75 -5.10 9.82 -10.35
N LYS A 76 -4.23 10.61 -10.95
CA LYS A 76 -3.92 10.48 -12.36
C LYS A 76 -3.19 9.15 -12.61
N TYR A 77 -3.43 8.50 -13.75
CA TYR A 77 -2.69 7.29 -14.12
C TYR A 77 -1.17 7.50 -14.19
N SER A 78 -0.71 8.71 -14.48
CA SER A 78 0.72 9.06 -14.45
C SER A 78 1.34 9.06 -13.04
N GLU A 79 0.51 9.15 -11.99
CA GLU A 79 0.91 9.18 -10.58
C GLU A 79 0.71 7.82 -9.88
N TYR A 80 0.13 6.86 -10.59
CA TYR A 80 -0.16 5.51 -10.11
C TYR A 80 0.68 4.46 -10.85
N LYS A 81 1.20 3.49 -10.10
CA LYS A 81 1.86 2.31 -10.67
C LYS A 81 1.43 1.04 -9.94
N ASP A 82 1.03 0.06 -10.72
CA ASP A 82 0.82 -1.32 -10.26
C ASP A 82 2.03 -2.15 -10.67
N LEU A 83 2.83 -2.57 -9.69
CA LEU A 83 4.04 -3.37 -9.93
C LEU A 83 3.75 -4.82 -10.33
N SER A 84 2.48 -5.26 -10.31
CA SER A 84 2.07 -6.56 -10.85
C SER A 84 2.01 -6.55 -12.38
N ILE A 85 1.94 -5.36 -12.98
CA ILE A 85 1.99 -5.17 -14.43
C ILE A 85 3.46 -5.24 -14.89
N LYS A 86 3.74 -6.10 -15.86
CA LYS A 86 5.09 -6.39 -16.34
C LYS A 86 5.87 -5.14 -16.75
N GLU A 87 5.23 -4.24 -17.47
CA GLU A 87 5.84 -3.00 -17.96
C GLU A 87 6.23 -2.06 -16.81
N ASN A 88 5.38 -1.94 -15.80
CA ASN A 88 5.67 -1.15 -14.61
C ASN A 88 6.80 -1.78 -13.76
N MET A 89 6.82 -3.12 -13.66
CA MET A 89 7.91 -3.82 -12.98
C MET A 89 9.24 -3.61 -13.70
N GLN A 90 9.28 -3.66 -15.02
CA GLN A 90 10.49 -3.38 -15.81
C GLN A 90 10.98 -1.93 -15.63
N GLU A 91 10.06 -0.96 -15.57
CA GLU A 91 10.39 0.43 -15.28
C GLU A 91 10.98 0.60 -13.86
N TYR A 92 10.39 -0.09 -12.88
CA TYR A 92 10.89 -0.15 -11.51
C TYR A 92 12.30 -0.75 -11.44
N GLU A 93 12.52 -1.91 -12.06
CA GLU A 93 13.82 -2.58 -12.11
C GLU A 93 14.89 -1.70 -12.76
N LYS A 94 14.55 -1.02 -13.87
CA LYS A 94 15.45 -0.07 -14.53
C LYS A 94 15.84 1.08 -13.60
N ALA A 95 14.88 1.67 -12.89
CA ALA A 95 15.15 2.74 -11.93
C ALA A 95 16.04 2.26 -10.78
N CYS A 96 15.85 1.03 -10.29
CA CYS A 96 16.71 0.43 -9.26
C CYS A 96 18.13 0.20 -9.76
N MET A 97 18.30 -0.31 -10.99
CA MET A 97 19.62 -0.53 -11.60
C MET A 97 20.39 0.77 -11.79
N GLU A 98 19.71 1.85 -12.16
CA GLU A 98 20.36 3.16 -12.32
C GLU A 98 20.97 3.66 -10.99
N ILE A 99 20.29 3.50 -9.85
CA ILE A 99 20.86 3.92 -8.55
C ILE A 99 22.06 3.06 -8.15
N ILE A 100 22.02 1.75 -8.44
CA ILE A 100 23.13 0.85 -8.15
C ILE A 100 24.35 1.25 -8.98
N THR A 101 24.17 1.52 -10.27
CA THR A 101 25.25 1.82 -11.21
C THR A 101 25.86 3.21 -10.97
N ASN A 102 25.02 4.22 -10.73
CA ASN A 102 25.48 5.60 -10.65
C ASN A 102 26.05 6.01 -9.29
N ASN A 103 25.72 5.31 -8.21
CA ASN A 103 26.07 5.73 -6.85
C ASN A 103 27.12 4.85 -6.18
N GLU A 104 27.71 3.86 -6.89
CA GLU A 104 28.64 2.90 -6.30
C GLU A 104 28.13 2.39 -4.93
N LEU A 105 26.82 2.22 -4.80
CA LEU A 105 26.21 1.74 -3.57
C LEU A 105 26.84 0.39 -3.27
N LYS A 106 27.81 0.38 -2.35
CA LYS A 106 28.24 -0.85 -1.70
C LYS A 106 26.97 -1.42 -1.10
N LEU A 107 26.43 -2.49 -1.70
CA LEU A 107 25.28 -3.20 -1.17
C LEU A 107 25.63 -3.58 0.26
N ILE A 108 25.17 -2.77 1.20
CA ILE A 108 25.29 -3.08 2.62
C ILE A 108 24.51 -4.38 2.79
N LYS A 109 25.12 -5.39 3.35
CA LYS A 109 24.43 -6.64 3.71
C LYS A 109 23.23 -6.29 4.58
N THR A 110 22.06 -6.31 3.99
CA THR A 110 20.78 -6.03 4.67
C THR A 110 19.75 -7.05 4.19
N SER A 111 18.61 -7.12 4.85
CA SER A 111 17.54 -8.05 4.45
C SER A 111 16.88 -7.59 3.15
N ASP A 112 16.36 -8.54 2.38
CA ASP A 112 15.63 -8.27 1.13
C ASP A 112 14.46 -7.31 1.32
N ASP A 113 13.78 -7.39 2.47
CA ASP A 113 12.67 -6.48 2.81
C ASP A 113 13.12 -5.03 2.94
N LYS A 114 14.27 -4.78 3.56
CA LYS A 114 14.83 -3.43 3.70
C LYS A 114 15.30 -2.87 2.36
N LEU A 115 15.90 -3.73 1.53
CA LEU A 115 16.29 -3.35 0.16
C LEU A 115 15.07 -2.99 -0.67
N ARG A 116 14.03 -3.82 -0.66
CA ARG A 116 12.77 -3.57 -1.36
C ARG A 116 12.14 -2.26 -0.89
N ASN A 117 12.06 -2.03 0.42
CA ASN A 117 11.56 -0.77 0.98
C ASN A 117 12.34 0.44 0.46
N PHE A 118 13.67 0.38 0.48
CA PHE A 118 14.55 1.42 -0.03
C PHE A 118 14.28 1.70 -1.53
N TYR A 119 14.24 0.66 -2.35
CA TYR A 119 14.03 0.81 -3.80
C TYR A 119 12.64 1.33 -4.14
N CYS A 120 11.59 0.89 -3.43
CA CYS A 120 10.25 1.44 -3.61
C CYS A 120 10.19 2.94 -3.27
N ASN A 121 10.84 3.36 -2.18
CA ASN A 121 10.91 4.77 -1.81
C ASN A 121 11.68 5.61 -2.84
N TYR A 122 12.78 5.07 -3.36
CA TYR A 122 13.55 5.70 -4.42
C TYR A 122 12.72 5.85 -5.70
N TYR A 123 12.08 4.77 -6.15
CA TYR A 123 11.26 4.73 -7.35
C TYR A 123 10.11 5.74 -7.29
N LYS A 124 9.36 5.75 -6.18
CA LYS A 124 8.29 6.72 -5.96
C LYS A 124 8.78 8.17 -6.09
N ARG A 125 9.89 8.51 -5.44
CA ARG A 125 10.46 9.86 -5.48
C ARG A 125 11.00 10.24 -6.86
N LYS A 126 11.71 9.33 -7.51
CA LYS A 126 12.33 9.59 -8.83
C LYS A 126 11.29 9.89 -9.90
N LEU A 127 10.19 9.17 -9.91
CA LEU A 127 9.16 9.27 -10.95
C LEU A 127 7.91 10.05 -10.53
N GLY A 128 7.89 10.60 -9.32
CA GLY A 128 6.73 11.33 -8.81
C GLY A 128 5.50 10.45 -8.57
N ILE A 129 5.70 9.15 -8.29
CA ILE A 129 4.61 8.21 -8.03
C ILE A 129 4.02 8.48 -6.65
N LYS A 130 2.74 8.78 -6.61
CA LYS A 130 2.00 9.08 -5.38
C LYS A 130 1.34 7.84 -4.79
N LEU A 131 0.88 6.92 -5.65
CA LEU A 131 0.21 5.68 -5.28
C LEU A 131 0.88 4.48 -5.96
N LEU A 132 1.32 3.52 -5.16
CA LEU A 132 1.96 2.28 -5.62
C LEU A 132 1.11 1.09 -5.20
N SER A 133 0.94 0.09 -6.06
CA SER A 133 0.30 -1.17 -5.70
C SER A 133 1.09 -2.39 -6.13
N TYR A 134 0.79 -3.51 -5.50
CA TYR A 134 1.27 -4.82 -5.90
C TYR A 134 0.30 -5.91 -5.45
N ASP A 135 0.14 -6.92 -6.28
CA ASP A 135 -0.65 -8.12 -6.01
C ASP A 135 0.23 -9.19 -5.35
N PHE A 136 0.04 -9.37 -4.05
CA PHE A 136 0.79 -10.35 -3.25
C PHE A 136 0.11 -11.72 -3.27
N ARG A 137 0.85 -12.71 -3.71
CA ARG A 137 0.42 -14.10 -3.64
C ARG A 137 0.35 -14.58 -2.19
N VAL A 138 -0.80 -15.06 -1.76
CA VAL A 138 -0.97 -15.64 -0.42
C VAL A 138 -0.56 -17.11 -0.45
N ARG A 139 0.60 -17.43 0.16
CA ARG A 139 1.18 -18.78 0.15
C ARG A 139 0.19 -19.82 0.66
N ASN A 140 0.07 -20.94 -0.07
CA ASN A 140 -0.72 -22.11 0.30
C ASN A 140 -2.22 -21.83 0.53
N LYS A 141 -2.75 -20.75 -0.02
CA LYS A 141 -4.17 -20.46 0.00
C LYS A 141 -4.75 -20.52 -1.39
N PHE A 142 -5.81 -21.30 -1.53
CA PHE A 142 -6.58 -21.46 -2.75
C PHE A 142 -8.05 -21.15 -2.44
N ASN A 143 -8.75 -20.61 -3.41
CA ASN A 143 -10.19 -20.50 -3.34
C ASN A 143 -10.83 -21.89 -3.54
N LYS A 144 -12.14 -22.00 -3.32
CA LYS A 144 -12.87 -23.27 -3.45
C LYS A 144 -12.85 -23.88 -4.87
N PHE A 145 -12.35 -23.14 -5.86
CA PHE A 145 -12.23 -23.59 -7.26
C PHE A 145 -10.79 -23.92 -7.68
N GLY A 146 -9.84 -23.90 -6.75
CA GLY A 146 -8.45 -24.27 -7.00
C GLY A 146 -7.54 -23.15 -7.52
N PHE A 147 -8.03 -21.91 -7.59
CA PHE A 147 -7.19 -20.75 -7.94
C PHE A 147 -6.45 -20.23 -6.72
N GLU A 148 -5.21 -19.82 -6.90
CA GLU A 148 -4.41 -19.19 -5.85
C GLU A 148 -5.09 -17.91 -5.34
N LYS A 149 -5.00 -17.70 -4.03
CA LYS A 149 -5.49 -16.46 -3.42
C LYS A 149 -4.41 -15.37 -3.54
N HIS A 150 -4.82 -14.24 -4.03
CA HIS A 150 -4.04 -13.02 -4.17
C HIS A 150 -4.62 -11.92 -3.28
N SER A 151 -3.78 -10.96 -2.91
CA SER A 151 -4.17 -9.83 -2.06
C SER A 151 -3.42 -8.59 -2.52
N ILE A 152 -4.16 -7.60 -3.00
CA ILE A 152 -3.59 -6.36 -3.49
C ILE A 152 -3.45 -5.37 -2.33
N GLN A 153 -2.26 -4.78 -2.22
CA GLN A 153 -2.02 -3.67 -1.32
C GLN A 153 -1.72 -2.40 -2.11
N TYR A 154 -2.24 -1.29 -1.60
CA TYR A 154 -1.91 0.06 -2.04
C TYR A 154 -1.04 0.73 -0.98
N CYS A 155 -0.04 1.50 -1.43
CA CYS A 155 0.81 2.34 -0.59
C CYS A 155 0.73 3.78 -1.11
N LEU A 156 0.11 4.67 -0.34
CA LEU A 156 -0.06 6.09 -0.62
C LEU A 156 0.96 6.90 0.17
N GLY A 157 1.67 7.82 -0.49
CA GLY A 157 2.54 8.77 0.20
C GLY A 157 1.74 9.76 1.06
N GLU A 158 2.17 9.99 2.32
CA GLU A 158 1.44 10.79 3.31
C GLU A 158 1.10 12.20 2.81
N ASN A 159 2.05 12.85 2.12
CA ASN A 159 1.89 14.21 1.62
C ASN A 159 0.81 14.36 0.53
N PHE A 160 0.33 13.25 -0.04
CA PHE A 160 -0.62 13.25 -1.14
C PHE A 160 -2.03 12.84 -0.74
N GLN A 161 -2.26 12.52 0.54
CA GLN A 161 -3.56 12.01 0.98
C GLN A 161 -4.70 13.01 0.78
N ASN A 162 -4.48 14.31 0.95
CA ASN A 162 -5.51 15.34 0.72
C ASN A 162 -5.96 15.45 -0.75
N GLU A 163 -5.12 15.02 -1.69
CA GLU A 163 -5.42 15.06 -3.11
C GLU A 163 -6.06 13.75 -3.62
N ILE A 164 -5.66 12.63 -3.02
CA ILE A 164 -5.93 11.29 -3.55
C ILE A 164 -6.97 10.54 -2.74
N LEU A 165 -7.08 10.81 -1.43
CA LEU A 165 -7.84 10.00 -0.50
C LEU A 165 -9.11 10.72 -0.06
N GLU A 166 -10.24 9.99 -0.08
CA GLU A 166 -11.51 10.42 0.48
C GLU A 166 -12.05 9.33 1.43
N ILE A 167 -12.31 9.69 2.69
CA ILE A 167 -12.91 8.77 3.66
C ILE A 167 -14.39 8.56 3.31
N ARG A 168 -14.80 7.27 3.21
CA ARG A 168 -16.17 6.87 2.87
C ARG A 168 -16.95 6.29 4.03
N GLY A 169 -16.30 5.96 5.12
CA GLY A 169 -16.96 5.47 6.34
C GLY A 169 -16.08 4.53 7.16
N VAL A 170 -16.62 4.11 8.29
CA VAL A 170 -16.00 3.15 9.21
C VAL A 170 -16.85 1.88 9.29
N ILE A 171 -16.19 0.75 9.31
CA ILE A 171 -16.80 -0.57 9.43
C ILE A 171 -16.33 -1.15 10.77
N GLU A 172 -17.22 -1.19 11.74
CA GLU A 172 -16.91 -1.66 13.11
C GLU A 172 -17.18 -3.16 13.28
N ASN A 173 -18.31 -3.63 12.76
CA ASN A 173 -18.78 -5.00 12.90
C ASN A 173 -18.60 -5.75 11.58
N VAL A 174 -17.53 -6.51 11.49
CA VAL A 174 -17.31 -7.44 10.39
C VAL A 174 -17.26 -8.84 10.99
N TRP A 175 -18.21 -9.67 10.56
CA TRP A 175 -18.41 -11.05 11.01
C TRP A 175 -17.29 -11.99 10.57
#